data_e7bab8b30393946a257970f937dc2aa8
#
_entry.id   e7bab8b30393946a257970f937dc2aa8
#
_cell.length_a   1.000
_cell.length_b   1.000
_cell.length_c   1.000
_cell.angle_alpha   90.00
_cell.angle_beta   90.00
_cell.angle_gamma   90.00
#
_symmetry.space_group_name_H-M   'P 1'
#
loop_
_entity.id
_entity.type
_entity.pdbx_description
1 polymer ?
#
loop_
_entity_poly.entity_id
_entity_poly.type
_entity_poly.pdbx_seq_one_letter_code
_entity_poly.pdbx_strand_id
1 'polypeptide(L)'
;MKLPELKIGEKVATVPIVQGGMAIRLSTARLAASVANEGGVGLIAASGLPFDELRKEIRLARKLSNGKGMIGINAMVAAREFKGLITTAAQEKVDLIVAGAGFSRDMFSVGKEYGVPIVPIVSYAKLAKIAERLGASAIVVEGTEAGGHLGTQRSIKDILPEILSVVKIPVIAAGGAITGSDVADLLHMGASGVQMGSRFAASEESNGAPQLKEFY
;
A
#
# COMPACT_ATOMS: atom_id res chain seq x y z
N MET A 1 -12.08 -22.30 1.41
CA MET A 1 -12.09 -21.24 2.43
C MET A 1 -12.38 -19.92 1.72
N LYS A 2 -13.37 -19.15 2.16
CA LYS A 2 -13.61 -17.81 1.59
C LYS A 2 -12.59 -16.85 2.21
N LEU A 3 -11.82 -16.13 1.40
CA LEU A 3 -10.92 -15.09 1.91
C LEU A 3 -11.74 -13.94 2.54
N PRO A 4 -11.23 -13.29 3.60
CA PRO A 4 -11.86 -12.09 4.12
C PRO A 4 -11.74 -10.95 3.11
N GLU A 5 -12.70 -10.04 3.14
CA GLU A 5 -12.63 -8.81 2.34
C GLU A 5 -11.79 -7.75 3.08
N LEU A 6 -10.99 -6.99 2.33
CA LEU A 6 -10.25 -5.85 2.87
C LEU A 6 -11.03 -4.55 2.58
N LYS A 7 -11.57 -3.94 3.63
CA LYS A 7 -12.26 -2.66 3.55
C LYS A 7 -11.31 -1.50 3.87
N ILE A 8 -11.24 -0.49 2.99
CA ILE A 8 -10.46 0.75 3.17
C ILE A 8 -11.38 1.94 2.87
N GLY A 9 -11.81 2.65 3.89
CA GLY A 9 -12.90 3.63 3.75
C GLY A 9 -14.18 2.95 3.25
N GLU A 10 -14.76 3.46 2.18
CA GLU A 10 -15.95 2.88 1.54
C GLU A 10 -15.62 1.86 0.43
N LYS A 11 -14.33 1.65 0.16
CA LYS A 11 -13.86 0.72 -0.88
C LYS A 11 -13.61 -0.67 -0.30
N VAL A 12 -13.86 -1.69 -1.10
CA VAL A 12 -13.68 -3.11 -0.73
C VAL A 12 -12.83 -3.81 -1.77
N ALA A 13 -11.76 -4.47 -1.34
CA ALA A 13 -11.03 -5.45 -2.13
C ALA A 13 -11.50 -6.86 -1.71
N THR A 14 -11.90 -7.66 -2.69
CA THR A 14 -12.39 -9.04 -2.46
C THR A 14 -11.27 -10.01 -2.15
N VAL A 15 -10.02 -9.63 -2.49
CA VAL A 15 -8.79 -10.35 -2.13
C VAL A 15 -7.98 -9.44 -1.21
N PRO A 16 -7.66 -9.86 0.03
CA PRO A 16 -6.99 -9.03 1.03
C PRO A 16 -5.47 -8.93 0.79
N ILE A 17 -5.07 -8.77 -0.46
CA ILE A 17 -3.67 -8.64 -0.88
C ILE A 17 -3.44 -7.24 -1.43
N VAL A 18 -2.38 -6.61 -0.92
CA VAL A 18 -1.90 -5.30 -1.40
C VAL A 18 -0.55 -5.50 -2.07
N GLN A 19 -0.44 -5.12 -3.32
CA GLN A 19 0.85 -4.98 -3.98
C GLN A 19 1.45 -3.65 -3.54
N GLY A 20 2.48 -3.70 -2.72
CA GLY A 20 3.17 -2.52 -2.21
C GLY A 20 3.84 -1.71 -3.33
N GLY A 21 3.84 -0.39 -3.17
CA GLY A 21 4.62 0.47 -4.07
C GLY A 21 6.10 0.26 -3.81
N MET A 22 6.82 -0.20 -4.81
CA MET A 22 8.25 -0.52 -4.75
C MET A 22 9.09 0.61 -5.36
N ALA A 23 10.17 0.26 -6.08
CA ALA A 23 11.04 1.25 -6.69
C ALA A 23 10.38 2.06 -7.82
N ILE A 24 10.98 3.20 -8.15
CA ILE A 24 10.56 4.09 -9.25
C ILE A 24 10.45 3.29 -10.55
N ARG A 25 9.31 3.41 -11.21
CA ARG A 25 8.98 2.71 -12.48
C ARG A 25 9.02 1.18 -12.41
N LEU A 26 9.13 0.58 -11.22
CA LEU A 26 8.94 -0.85 -11.02
C LEU A 26 7.45 -1.18 -10.82
N SER A 27 6.80 -0.48 -9.89
CA SER A 27 5.35 -0.56 -9.66
C SER A 27 4.64 0.49 -10.50
N THR A 28 4.20 0.08 -11.69
CA THR A 28 3.56 0.94 -12.70
C THR A 28 2.08 0.59 -12.88
N ALA A 29 1.42 1.29 -13.77
CA ALA A 29 0.03 1.07 -14.15
C ALA A 29 -0.29 -0.39 -14.49
N ARG A 30 0.60 -1.06 -15.22
CA ARG A 30 0.41 -2.45 -15.65
C ARG A 30 0.30 -3.38 -14.44
N LEU A 31 1.27 -3.33 -13.52
CA LEU A 31 1.27 -4.16 -12.33
C LEU A 31 0.08 -3.84 -11.42
N ALA A 32 -0.17 -2.55 -11.14
CA ALA A 32 -1.27 -2.13 -10.28
C ALA A 32 -2.64 -2.59 -10.83
N ALA A 33 -2.87 -2.44 -12.13
CA ALA A 33 -4.11 -2.88 -12.77
C ALA A 33 -4.26 -4.41 -12.74
N SER A 34 -3.19 -5.18 -12.97
CA SER A 34 -3.24 -6.64 -12.93
C SER A 34 -3.66 -7.15 -11.54
N VAL A 35 -3.11 -6.56 -10.47
CA VAL A 35 -3.51 -6.91 -9.09
C VAL A 35 -4.96 -6.51 -8.82
N ALA A 36 -5.38 -5.32 -9.25
CA ALA A 36 -6.76 -4.86 -9.08
C ALA A 36 -7.75 -5.75 -9.86
N ASN A 37 -7.37 -6.26 -11.04
CA ASN A 37 -8.20 -7.16 -11.85
C ASN A 37 -8.49 -8.50 -11.17
N GLU A 38 -7.61 -8.92 -10.27
CA GLU A 38 -7.82 -10.10 -9.42
C GLU A 38 -8.55 -9.78 -8.09
N GLY A 39 -8.97 -8.54 -7.90
CA GLY A 39 -9.73 -8.11 -6.73
C GLY A 39 -8.88 -7.63 -5.55
N GLY A 40 -7.56 -7.52 -5.73
CA GLY A 40 -6.63 -6.98 -4.73
C GLY A 40 -6.48 -5.45 -4.81
N VAL A 41 -5.45 -4.93 -4.15
CA VAL A 41 -5.07 -3.51 -4.15
C VAL A 41 -3.74 -3.34 -4.87
N GLY A 42 -3.75 -2.67 -6.02
CA GLY A 42 -2.55 -2.34 -6.78
C GLY A 42 -2.09 -0.91 -6.54
N LEU A 43 -0.80 -0.72 -6.26
CA LEU A 43 -0.23 0.59 -5.96
C LEU A 43 0.82 1.00 -7.00
N ILE A 44 0.66 2.21 -7.54
CA ILE A 44 1.66 2.86 -8.39
C ILE A 44 2.69 3.54 -7.47
N ALA A 45 3.99 3.28 -7.68
CA ALA A 45 5.06 3.97 -6.97
C ALA A 45 5.20 5.41 -7.49
N ALA A 46 4.70 6.38 -6.73
CA ALA A 46 4.61 7.77 -7.17
C ALA A 46 5.89 8.58 -6.93
N SER A 47 6.69 8.22 -5.93
CA SER A 47 7.89 8.98 -5.56
C SER A 47 8.89 9.05 -6.72
N GLY A 48 9.35 10.26 -7.03
CA GLY A 48 10.30 10.48 -8.11
C GLY A 48 9.70 10.54 -9.53
N LEU A 49 8.39 10.35 -9.67
CA LEU A 49 7.72 10.58 -10.95
C LEU A 49 7.39 12.08 -11.13
N PRO A 50 7.57 12.66 -12.33
CA PRO A 50 6.95 13.92 -12.69
C PRO A 50 5.42 13.83 -12.57
N PHE A 51 4.75 14.92 -12.18
CA PHE A 51 3.29 14.92 -12.00
C PHE A 51 2.51 14.47 -13.23
N ASP A 52 2.94 14.88 -14.42
CA ASP A 52 2.29 14.47 -15.67
C ASP A 52 2.48 12.99 -16.00
N GLU A 53 3.62 12.41 -15.62
CA GLU A 53 3.87 10.97 -15.74
C GLU A 53 2.98 10.21 -14.75
N LEU A 54 2.87 10.66 -13.50
CA LEU A 54 1.98 10.09 -12.52
C LEU A 54 0.52 10.11 -12.98
N ARG A 55 0.04 11.22 -13.56
CA ARG A 55 -1.31 11.31 -14.14
C ARG A 55 -1.52 10.27 -15.25
N LYS A 56 -0.55 10.13 -16.15
CA LYS A 56 -0.61 9.13 -17.24
C LYS A 56 -0.67 7.71 -16.69
N GLU A 57 0.16 7.38 -15.69
CA GLU A 57 0.16 6.08 -15.05
C GLU A 57 -1.19 5.77 -14.37
N ILE A 58 -1.76 6.72 -13.61
CA ILE A 58 -3.06 6.52 -12.95
C ILE A 58 -4.16 6.30 -13.99
N ARG A 59 -4.23 7.12 -15.04
CA ARG A 59 -5.22 7.00 -16.12
C ARG A 59 -5.07 5.68 -16.89
N LEU A 60 -3.82 5.26 -17.15
CA LEU A 60 -3.54 3.99 -17.80
C LEU A 60 -3.98 2.81 -16.91
N ALA A 61 -3.67 2.84 -15.61
CA ALA A 61 -4.11 1.80 -14.67
C ALA A 61 -5.65 1.70 -14.64
N ARG A 62 -6.36 2.84 -14.61
CA ARG A 62 -7.82 2.86 -14.70
C ARG A 62 -8.34 2.26 -16.01
N LYS A 63 -7.69 2.56 -17.14
CA LYS A 63 -8.07 1.99 -18.45
C LYS A 63 -7.85 0.47 -18.52
N LEU A 64 -6.82 -0.04 -17.88
CA LEU A 64 -6.48 -1.47 -17.84
C LEU A 64 -7.29 -2.25 -16.80
N SER A 65 -7.90 -1.56 -15.84
CA SER A 65 -8.67 -2.16 -14.75
C SER A 65 -10.06 -2.58 -15.20
N ASN A 66 -10.50 -3.76 -14.70
CA ASN A 66 -11.87 -4.25 -14.83
C ASN A 66 -12.80 -3.82 -13.67
N GLY A 67 -12.28 -3.02 -12.71
CA GLY A 67 -13.04 -2.47 -11.60
C GLY A 67 -13.31 -3.41 -10.42
N LYS A 68 -12.73 -4.62 -10.37
CA LYS A 68 -12.94 -5.56 -9.26
C LYS A 68 -12.22 -5.17 -7.98
N GLY A 69 -11.00 -4.60 -8.08
CA GLY A 69 -10.16 -4.21 -6.97
C GLY A 69 -9.90 -2.71 -6.94
N MET A 70 -8.89 -2.31 -6.17
CA MET A 70 -8.54 -0.92 -5.96
C MET A 70 -7.24 -0.54 -6.66
N ILE A 71 -7.17 0.71 -7.16
CA ILE A 71 -5.94 1.31 -7.69
C ILE A 71 -5.59 2.52 -6.83
N GLY A 72 -4.43 2.48 -6.21
CA GLY A 72 -3.88 3.55 -5.42
C GLY A 72 -2.48 3.96 -5.84
N ILE A 73 -1.90 4.86 -5.05
CA ILE A 73 -0.48 5.19 -5.14
C ILE A 73 0.23 4.91 -3.82
N ASN A 74 1.54 4.69 -3.90
CA ASN A 74 2.42 4.77 -2.75
C ASN A 74 3.39 5.95 -2.93
N ALA A 75 3.47 6.83 -1.92
CA ALA A 75 4.37 7.97 -1.92
C ALA A 75 5.22 8.01 -0.64
N MET A 76 6.51 8.30 -0.79
CA MET A 76 7.40 8.51 0.36
C MET A 76 7.20 9.92 0.91
N VAL A 77 6.91 10.04 2.21
CA VAL A 77 6.78 11.35 2.88
C VAL A 77 8.08 12.16 2.79
N ALA A 78 9.24 11.48 2.81
CA ALA A 78 10.54 12.13 2.65
C ALA A 78 10.82 12.63 1.22
N ALA A 79 9.98 12.31 0.24
CA ALA A 79 10.16 12.81 -1.11
C ALA A 79 9.95 14.34 -1.18
N ARG A 80 10.82 15.04 -1.91
CA ARG A 80 10.80 16.51 -2.02
C ARG A 80 9.43 17.07 -2.42
N GLU A 81 8.69 16.36 -3.29
CA GLU A 81 7.42 16.82 -3.86
C GLU A 81 6.22 16.02 -3.33
N PHE A 82 6.36 15.44 -2.13
CA PHE A 82 5.33 14.57 -1.53
C PHE A 82 3.92 15.16 -1.63
N LYS A 83 3.73 16.41 -1.17
CA LYS A 83 2.41 17.05 -1.18
C LYS A 83 1.84 17.19 -2.60
N GLY A 84 2.68 17.57 -3.57
CA GLY A 84 2.28 17.67 -4.98
C GLY A 84 1.88 16.31 -5.57
N LEU A 85 2.62 15.25 -5.25
CA LEU A 85 2.33 13.88 -5.71
C LEU A 85 0.98 13.38 -5.19
N ILE A 86 0.73 13.50 -3.88
CA ILE A 86 -0.53 13.04 -3.29
C ILE A 86 -1.73 13.89 -3.73
N THR A 87 -1.53 15.21 -3.92
CA THR A 87 -2.58 16.09 -4.48
C THR A 87 -2.89 15.70 -5.93
N THR A 88 -1.86 15.47 -6.75
CA THR A 88 -2.04 15.01 -8.13
C THR A 88 -2.83 13.70 -8.19
N ALA A 89 -2.49 12.72 -7.36
CA ALA A 89 -3.19 11.45 -7.30
C ALA A 89 -4.65 11.61 -6.84
N ALA A 90 -4.89 12.46 -5.84
CA ALA A 90 -6.23 12.76 -5.36
C ALA A 90 -7.10 13.42 -6.44
N GLN A 91 -6.56 14.36 -7.21
CA GLN A 91 -7.22 14.96 -8.37
C GLN A 91 -7.59 13.94 -9.46
N GLU A 92 -6.75 12.92 -9.66
CA GLU A 92 -7.01 11.78 -10.57
C GLU A 92 -7.93 10.71 -9.94
N LYS A 93 -8.46 10.98 -8.72
CA LYS A 93 -9.45 10.15 -8.03
C LYS A 93 -9.00 8.70 -7.80
N VAL A 94 -7.74 8.51 -7.36
CA VAL A 94 -7.28 7.18 -6.92
C VAL A 94 -8.14 6.65 -5.77
N ASP A 95 -8.20 5.32 -5.61
CA ASP A 95 -9.03 4.71 -4.57
C ASP A 95 -8.46 4.88 -3.18
N LEU A 96 -7.12 5.01 -3.07
CA LEU A 96 -6.42 5.25 -1.80
C LEU A 96 -5.02 5.82 -2.04
N ILE A 97 -4.45 6.42 -1.00
CA ILE A 97 -3.07 6.88 -0.96
C ILE A 97 -2.35 6.19 0.21
N VAL A 98 -1.33 5.39 -0.11
CA VAL A 98 -0.40 4.83 0.88
C VAL A 98 0.79 5.77 1.02
N ALA A 99 1.20 6.06 2.26
CA ALA A 99 2.32 6.96 2.53
C ALA A 99 3.27 6.37 3.57
N GLY A 100 4.55 6.26 3.22
CA GLY A 100 5.60 5.67 4.06
C GLY A 100 6.87 6.51 4.09
N ALA A 101 7.92 5.98 4.72
CA ALA A 101 9.20 6.67 4.92
C ALA A 101 9.04 8.05 5.56
N GLY A 102 8.30 8.10 6.66
CA GLY A 102 7.99 9.30 7.43
C GLY A 102 6.49 9.43 7.74
N PHE A 103 6.13 10.55 8.36
CA PHE A 103 4.75 10.85 8.72
C PHE A 103 4.47 12.34 8.50
N SER A 104 3.44 12.67 7.74
CA SER A 104 3.03 14.05 7.47
C SER A 104 1.54 14.26 7.73
N ARG A 105 1.19 15.36 8.36
CA ARG A 105 -0.23 15.75 8.52
C ARG A 105 -0.86 16.21 7.20
N ASP A 106 -0.07 16.66 6.24
CA ASP A 106 -0.57 17.12 4.95
C ASP A 106 -1.35 16.03 4.20
N MET A 107 -0.96 14.74 4.34
CA MET A 107 -1.69 13.66 3.68
C MET A 107 -3.15 13.58 4.15
N PHE A 108 -3.41 13.78 5.44
CA PHE A 108 -4.78 13.76 5.98
C PHE A 108 -5.59 14.97 5.51
N SER A 109 -4.94 16.14 5.38
CA SER A 109 -5.59 17.33 4.83
C SER A 109 -6.01 17.12 3.38
N VAL A 110 -5.12 16.57 2.55
CA VAL A 110 -5.42 16.21 1.14
C VAL A 110 -6.51 15.13 1.09
N GLY A 111 -6.40 14.06 1.91
CA GLY A 111 -7.41 13.00 1.96
C GLY A 111 -8.81 13.55 2.27
N LYS A 112 -8.91 14.46 3.24
CA LYS A 112 -10.16 15.11 3.62
C LYS A 112 -10.70 16.03 2.51
N GLU A 113 -9.84 16.84 1.90
CA GLU A 113 -10.20 17.79 0.84
C GLU A 113 -10.76 17.09 -0.40
N TYR A 114 -10.14 15.98 -0.80
CA TYR A 114 -10.52 15.25 -2.03
C TYR A 114 -11.37 14.00 -1.79
N GLY A 115 -11.65 13.64 -0.53
CA GLY A 115 -12.40 12.44 -0.19
C GLY A 115 -11.66 11.13 -0.50
N VAL A 116 -10.32 11.14 -0.45
CA VAL A 116 -9.48 9.97 -0.77
C VAL A 116 -8.99 9.31 0.53
N PRO A 117 -9.21 7.99 0.71
CA PRO A 117 -8.68 7.23 1.83
C PRO A 117 -7.17 7.34 1.97
N ILE A 118 -6.68 7.64 3.19
CA ILE A 118 -5.26 7.72 3.53
C ILE A 118 -4.87 6.51 4.36
N VAL A 119 -3.78 5.86 3.95
CA VAL A 119 -3.23 4.63 4.55
C VAL A 119 -1.75 4.85 4.85
N PRO A 120 -1.39 5.36 6.03
CA PRO A 120 0.01 5.52 6.41
C PRO A 120 0.68 4.18 6.74
N ILE A 121 1.98 4.09 6.44
CA ILE A 121 2.83 2.98 6.89
C ILE A 121 3.40 3.34 8.25
N VAL A 122 3.27 2.44 9.22
CA VAL A 122 3.69 2.63 10.61
C VAL A 122 4.40 1.38 11.13
N SER A 123 5.28 1.54 12.13
CA SER A 123 6.06 0.44 12.70
C SER A 123 5.96 0.36 14.22
N TYR A 124 5.08 1.18 14.86
CA TYR A 124 4.88 1.16 16.32
C TYR A 124 3.52 1.74 16.73
N ALA A 125 3.01 1.25 17.86
CA ALA A 125 1.65 1.51 18.36
C ALA A 125 1.32 3.00 18.57
N LYS A 126 2.28 3.81 19.04
CA LYS A 126 2.06 5.25 19.26
C LYS A 126 1.71 5.97 17.95
N LEU A 127 2.42 5.64 16.84
CA LEU A 127 2.16 6.26 15.55
C LEU A 127 0.84 5.74 14.95
N ALA A 128 0.53 4.46 15.13
CA ALA A 128 -0.75 3.87 14.72
C ALA A 128 -1.94 4.61 15.35
N LYS A 129 -1.90 4.86 16.67
CA LYS A 129 -2.93 5.66 17.37
C LYS A 129 -3.04 7.10 16.85
N ILE A 130 -1.92 7.71 16.51
CA ILE A 130 -1.92 9.07 15.96
C ILE A 130 -2.55 9.07 14.57
N ALA A 131 -2.19 8.09 13.72
CA ALA A 131 -2.75 7.94 12.38
C ALA A 131 -4.27 7.77 12.43
N GLU A 132 -4.78 6.86 13.27
CA GLU A 132 -6.21 6.66 13.47
C GLU A 132 -6.93 7.94 13.89
N ARG A 133 -6.39 8.67 14.90
CA ARG A 133 -6.98 9.95 15.35
C ARG A 133 -6.98 11.04 14.29
N LEU A 134 -6.04 11.02 13.35
CA LEU A 134 -5.97 11.96 12.24
C LEU A 134 -6.86 11.54 11.05
N GLY A 135 -7.55 10.40 11.14
CA GLY A 135 -8.51 9.95 10.13
C GLY A 135 -7.93 9.00 9.09
N ALA A 136 -6.90 8.21 9.43
CA ALA A 136 -6.46 7.10 8.57
C ALA A 136 -7.61 6.13 8.33
N SER A 137 -7.81 5.72 7.09
CA SER A 137 -8.85 4.74 6.71
C SER A 137 -8.40 3.29 6.93
N ALA A 138 -7.11 3.06 6.98
CA ALA A 138 -6.41 1.84 7.35
C ALA A 138 -4.95 2.20 7.66
N ILE A 139 -4.16 1.26 8.16
CA ILE A 139 -2.70 1.40 8.29
C ILE A 139 -2.00 0.19 7.71
N VAL A 140 -0.80 0.40 7.15
CA VAL A 140 0.14 -0.68 6.87
C VAL A 140 1.12 -0.76 8.04
N VAL A 141 1.29 -1.95 8.60
CA VAL A 141 2.28 -2.24 9.65
C VAL A 141 3.44 -3.00 9.02
N GLU A 142 4.62 -2.39 9.07
CA GLU A 142 5.80 -2.93 8.41
C GLU A 142 6.82 -3.42 9.42
N GLY A 143 7.12 -4.74 9.39
CA GLY A 143 8.14 -5.39 10.21
C GLY A 143 9.53 -5.33 9.57
N THR A 144 10.55 -5.79 10.30
CA THR A 144 11.94 -5.84 9.84
C THR A 144 12.16 -6.74 8.61
N GLU A 145 11.23 -7.66 8.37
CA GLU A 145 11.25 -8.57 7.22
C GLU A 145 10.86 -7.89 5.90
N ALA A 146 10.31 -6.68 5.98
CA ALA A 146 9.96 -5.92 4.78
C ALA A 146 11.22 -5.35 4.11
N GLY A 147 11.15 -5.16 2.81
CA GLY A 147 12.17 -4.42 2.05
C GLY A 147 11.92 -2.91 2.11
N GLY A 148 12.97 -2.13 1.82
CA GLY A 148 12.86 -0.67 1.68
C GLY A 148 13.26 0.13 2.91
N HIS A 149 12.54 1.23 3.19
CA HIS A 149 12.88 2.18 4.25
C HIS A 149 12.21 1.76 5.57
N LEU A 150 12.84 0.86 6.30
CA LEU A 150 12.29 0.31 7.53
C LEU A 150 12.26 1.31 8.69
N GLY A 151 11.15 1.35 9.42
CA GLY A 151 10.98 2.13 10.63
C GLY A 151 11.24 1.37 11.92
N THR A 152 11.61 0.08 11.84
CA THR A 152 11.82 -0.80 13.00
C THR A 152 12.82 -1.92 12.70
N GLN A 153 13.39 -2.50 13.77
CA GLN A 153 14.17 -3.75 13.74
C GLN A 153 13.38 -4.92 14.35
N ARG A 154 12.10 -4.72 14.67
CA ARG A 154 11.24 -5.74 15.27
C ARG A 154 10.50 -6.52 14.19
N SER A 155 10.26 -7.80 14.46
CA SER A 155 9.49 -8.69 13.59
C SER A 155 8.05 -8.22 13.42
N ILE A 156 7.47 -8.46 12.24
CA ILE A 156 6.03 -8.24 12.02
C ILE A 156 5.18 -9.05 13.01
N LYS A 157 5.64 -10.25 13.40
CA LYS A 157 4.94 -11.11 14.36
C LYS A 157 4.89 -10.51 15.76
N ASP A 158 5.86 -9.67 16.13
CA ASP A 158 5.90 -9.00 17.43
C ASP A 158 5.08 -7.70 17.44
N ILE A 159 5.15 -6.91 16.37
CA ILE A 159 4.50 -5.60 16.36
C ILE A 159 3.04 -5.64 15.93
N LEU A 160 2.62 -6.62 15.13
CA LEU A 160 1.24 -6.71 14.65
C LEU A 160 0.22 -6.87 15.80
N PRO A 161 0.39 -7.81 16.76
CA PRO A 161 -0.53 -7.93 17.89
C PRO A 161 -0.58 -6.67 18.77
N GLU A 162 0.57 -6.03 18.99
CA GLU A 162 0.66 -4.78 19.76
C GLU A 162 -0.17 -3.67 19.10
N ILE A 163 -0.05 -3.51 17.79
CA ILE A 163 -0.78 -2.48 17.04
C ILE A 163 -2.27 -2.81 16.98
N LEU A 164 -2.64 -4.05 16.70
CA LEU A 164 -4.03 -4.50 16.71
C LEU A 164 -4.74 -4.22 18.04
N SER A 165 -4.02 -4.29 19.16
CA SER A 165 -4.59 -4.02 20.49
C SER A 165 -4.94 -2.54 20.74
N VAL A 166 -4.46 -1.61 19.90
CA VAL A 166 -4.53 -0.16 20.18
C VAL A 166 -5.26 0.66 19.11
N VAL A 167 -5.62 0.06 17.97
CA VAL A 167 -6.41 0.70 16.89
C VAL A 167 -7.63 -0.13 16.54
N LYS A 168 -8.63 0.52 15.94
CA LYS A 168 -9.87 -0.12 15.48
C LYS A 168 -10.01 -0.13 13.95
N ILE A 169 -9.19 0.66 13.25
CA ILE A 169 -9.16 0.70 11.79
C ILE A 169 -8.47 -0.56 11.23
N PRO A 170 -8.74 -0.93 9.98
CA PRO A 170 -8.09 -2.07 9.34
C PRO A 170 -6.56 -1.97 9.38
N VAL A 171 -5.91 -3.09 9.70
CA VAL A 171 -4.44 -3.23 9.77
C VAL A 171 -3.98 -4.17 8.66
N ILE A 172 -3.10 -3.69 7.80
CA ILE A 172 -2.49 -4.44 6.71
C ILE A 172 -1.07 -4.81 7.14
N ALA A 173 -0.77 -6.09 7.25
CA ALA A 173 0.57 -6.56 7.65
C ALA A 173 1.52 -6.56 6.45
N ALA A 174 2.76 -6.10 6.63
CA ALA A 174 3.80 -6.08 5.62
C ALA A 174 5.13 -6.62 6.14
N GLY A 175 5.77 -7.48 5.37
CA GLY A 175 7.05 -8.11 5.66
C GLY A 175 6.97 -9.63 5.75
N GLY A 176 7.90 -10.31 5.08
CA GLY A 176 8.10 -11.75 5.15
C GLY A 176 7.08 -12.64 4.43
N ALA A 177 5.98 -12.12 3.95
CA ALA A 177 4.98 -12.92 3.24
C ALA A 177 5.39 -13.15 1.78
N ILE A 178 5.49 -14.42 1.39
CA ILE A 178 5.87 -14.88 0.05
C ILE A 178 4.85 -15.89 -0.50
N THR A 179 4.33 -16.74 0.37
CA THR A 179 3.40 -17.83 0.03
C THR A 179 1.99 -17.56 0.56
N GLY A 180 1.02 -18.35 0.08
CA GLY A 180 -0.35 -18.32 0.61
C GLY A 180 -0.42 -18.73 2.09
N SER A 181 0.50 -19.56 2.57
CA SER A 181 0.60 -19.90 4.00
C SER A 181 0.99 -18.70 4.85
N ASP A 182 2.00 -17.94 4.40
CA ASP A 182 2.43 -16.73 5.12
C ASP A 182 1.30 -15.70 5.21
N VAL A 183 0.55 -15.54 4.11
CA VAL A 183 -0.65 -14.68 4.08
C VAL A 183 -1.69 -15.18 5.07
N ALA A 184 -1.98 -16.48 5.10
CA ALA A 184 -2.95 -17.07 6.03
C ALA A 184 -2.52 -16.85 7.48
N ASP A 185 -1.25 -17.04 7.82
CA ASP A 185 -0.71 -16.82 9.15
C ASP A 185 -0.94 -15.39 9.64
N LEU A 186 -0.62 -14.39 8.80
CA LEU A 186 -0.82 -12.98 9.15
C LEU A 186 -2.32 -12.63 9.30
N LEU A 187 -3.19 -13.19 8.45
CA LEU A 187 -4.64 -13.02 8.58
C LEU A 187 -5.16 -13.68 9.87
N HIS A 188 -4.68 -14.88 10.24
CA HIS A 188 -5.04 -15.54 11.50
C HIS A 188 -4.56 -14.76 12.73
N MET A 189 -3.46 -14.01 12.63
CA MET A 189 -3.00 -13.09 13.67
C MET A 189 -3.89 -11.85 13.81
N GLY A 190 -4.88 -11.65 12.92
CA GLY A 190 -5.85 -10.55 12.98
C GLY A 190 -5.60 -9.43 11.96
N ALA A 191 -4.63 -9.56 11.06
CA ALA A 191 -4.47 -8.60 9.98
C ALA A 191 -5.71 -8.60 9.08
N SER A 192 -6.14 -7.42 8.63
CA SER A 192 -7.24 -7.25 7.66
C SER A 192 -6.81 -7.54 6.22
N GLY A 193 -5.53 -7.49 5.96
CA GLY A 193 -4.91 -7.77 4.66
C GLY A 193 -3.39 -7.88 4.78
N VAL A 194 -2.74 -8.27 3.70
CA VAL A 194 -1.28 -8.47 3.65
C VAL A 194 -0.70 -7.70 2.47
N GLN A 195 0.31 -6.86 2.74
CA GLN A 195 1.08 -6.18 1.71
C GLN A 195 2.34 -6.96 1.38
N MET A 196 2.59 -7.16 0.08
CA MET A 196 3.74 -7.89 -0.45
C MET A 196 4.50 -7.04 -1.45
N GLY A 197 5.83 -7.12 -1.44
CA GLY A 197 6.72 -6.42 -2.38
C GLY A 197 7.44 -7.38 -3.33
N SER A 198 8.45 -8.12 -2.84
CA SER A 198 9.38 -8.94 -3.64
C SER A 198 8.65 -9.93 -4.55
N ARG A 199 7.57 -10.56 -4.07
CA ARG A 199 6.76 -11.47 -4.88
C ARG A 199 6.20 -10.79 -6.14
N PHE A 200 5.74 -9.54 -6.01
CA PHE A 200 5.24 -8.76 -7.15
C PHE A 200 6.36 -8.16 -7.99
N ALA A 201 7.53 -7.85 -7.40
CA ALA A 201 8.69 -7.41 -8.16
C ALA A 201 9.17 -8.48 -9.16
N ALA A 202 9.06 -9.76 -8.78
CA ALA A 202 9.42 -10.91 -9.62
C ALA A 202 8.34 -11.28 -10.68
N SER A 203 7.15 -10.67 -10.65
CA SER A 203 6.07 -10.99 -11.58
C SER A 203 6.34 -10.48 -13.00
N GLU A 204 5.68 -11.07 -13.99
CA GLU A 204 5.79 -10.64 -15.38
C GLU A 204 5.29 -9.22 -15.62
N GLU A 205 4.29 -8.80 -14.84
CA GLU A 205 3.65 -7.49 -14.95
C GLU A 205 4.49 -6.36 -14.38
N SER A 206 5.51 -6.67 -13.55
CA SER A 206 6.46 -5.66 -13.09
C SER A 206 7.42 -5.25 -14.21
N ASN A 207 7.90 -4.01 -14.17
CA ASN A 207 8.92 -3.51 -15.09
C ASN A 207 10.36 -3.86 -14.64
N GLY A 208 10.52 -4.81 -13.72
CA GLY A 208 11.83 -5.27 -13.28
C GLY A 208 12.64 -5.89 -14.42
N ALA A 209 13.93 -5.57 -14.49
CA ALA A 209 14.84 -6.24 -15.41
C ALA A 209 14.85 -7.76 -15.16
N PRO A 210 15.06 -8.61 -16.18
CA PRO A 210 15.11 -10.07 -16.01
C PRO A 210 16.02 -10.50 -14.86
N GLN A 211 17.22 -9.91 -14.75
CA GLN A 211 18.20 -10.22 -13.71
C GLN A 211 17.68 -9.91 -12.30
N LEU A 212 16.85 -8.85 -12.14
CA LEU A 212 16.22 -8.55 -10.86
C LEU A 212 15.16 -9.60 -10.50
N LYS A 213 14.40 -10.06 -11.49
CA LYS A 213 13.36 -11.09 -11.29
C LYS A 213 13.95 -12.45 -10.96
N GLU A 214 15.10 -12.80 -11.55
CA GLU A 214 15.84 -14.02 -11.24
C GLU A 214 16.49 -13.98 -9.84
N PHE A 215 16.78 -12.79 -9.31
CA PHE A 215 17.37 -12.63 -7.98
C PHE A 215 16.36 -12.90 -6.86
N TYR A 216 15.06 -12.67 -7.09
CA TYR A 216 13.97 -12.89 -6.14
C TYR A 216 13.32 -14.26 -6.29
#